data_1d285f9a575522ba37146d43d314ce76
#
_entry.id   1d285f9a575522ba37146d43d314ce76
#
_cell.length_a   1.000
_cell.length_b   1.000
_cell.length_c   1.000
_cell.angle_alpha   90.00
_cell.angle_beta   90.00
_cell.angle_gamma   90.00
#
_symmetry.space_group_name_H-M   'P 1'
#
loop_
_entity.id
_entity.type
_entity.pdbx_description
1 polymer ?
#
loop_
_entity_poly.entity_id
_entity_poly.type
_entity_poly.pdbx_seq_one_letter_code
_entity_poly.pdbx_strand_id
1 'polypeptide(L)'
;MKAIIHFTILFVATCSCNVEPNPTSRPSSAYSSEEMAKQVITALQHVSAQEYIALFPRLDEFHQVMDKNSVLYGESLSAAKEEFDSTYKNDLIIAVKESFNRVIREGSEKGISWSTIVFERVESSESKEEQFGQGQVSIVFSANGTTHRLFVKKAVIMNAQWKVSQFIELV
;
A
#
# COMPACT_ATOMS: atom_id res chain seq x y z
N MET A 1 24.11 -10.55 13.24
CA MET A 1 23.76 -10.38 11.82
C MET A 1 22.32 -10.86 11.65
N LYS A 2 21.34 -9.91 11.59
CA LYS A 2 19.93 -10.27 11.37
C LYS A 2 19.73 -10.46 9.88
N ALA A 3 19.36 -11.66 9.49
CA ALA A 3 19.01 -11.97 8.11
C ALA A 3 17.74 -11.20 7.74
N ILE A 4 17.85 -10.30 6.77
CA ILE A 4 16.70 -9.66 6.15
C ILE A 4 16.08 -10.72 5.25
N ILE A 5 15.02 -11.34 5.72
CA ILE A 5 14.22 -12.26 4.91
C ILE A 5 13.49 -11.39 3.88
N HIS A 6 13.98 -11.42 2.65
CA HIS A 6 13.24 -10.90 1.50
C HIS A 6 12.10 -11.87 1.21
N PHE A 7 10.91 -11.53 1.69
CA PHE A 7 9.70 -12.25 1.32
C PHE A 7 9.33 -11.85 -0.11
N THR A 8 9.97 -12.50 -1.06
CA THR A 8 9.60 -12.42 -2.47
C THR A 8 8.47 -13.41 -2.69
N ILE A 9 7.23 -12.92 -2.67
CA ILE A 9 6.08 -13.71 -3.11
C ILE A 9 6.27 -13.95 -4.61
N LEU A 10 6.81 -15.12 -4.95
CA LEU A 10 7.00 -15.56 -6.32
C LEU A 10 5.64 -16.01 -6.88
N PHE A 11 4.99 -15.16 -7.65
CA PHE A 11 3.81 -15.55 -8.42
C PHE A 11 4.25 -16.18 -9.74
N VAL A 12 4.05 -17.48 -9.86
CA VAL A 12 4.23 -18.21 -11.12
C VAL A 12 2.99 -18.00 -11.99
N ALA A 13 3.17 -17.39 -13.13
CA ALA A 13 2.14 -17.24 -14.14
C ALA A 13 1.89 -18.56 -14.87
N THR A 14 0.67 -19.04 -14.89
CA THR A 14 0.24 -20.06 -15.84
C THR A 14 -1.11 -19.75 -16.44
N CYS A 15 -1.06 -19.68 -17.75
CA CYS A 15 -2.07 -20.01 -18.75
C CYS A 15 -3.31 -19.13 -18.95
N SER A 16 -3.27 -18.59 -20.12
CA SER A 16 -4.29 -17.99 -20.98
C SER A 16 -5.65 -18.69 -20.99
N CYS A 17 -6.71 -17.89 -20.78
CA CYS A 17 -7.94 -18.05 -21.53
C CYS A 17 -8.37 -16.66 -22.00
N ASN A 18 -8.33 -16.45 -23.32
CA ASN A 18 -8.89 -15.28 -23.98
C ASN A 18 -10.40 -15.22 -23.72
N VAL A 19 -10.82 -14.26 -22.92
CA VAL A 19 -12.17 -13.72 -22.91
C VAL A 19 -12.02 -12.24 -23.12
N GLU A 20 -12.43 -11.75 -24.29
CA GLU A 20 -12.52 -10.32 -24.56
C GLU A 20 -13.42 -9.66 -23.51
N PRO A 21 -12.94 -8.70 -22.74
CA PRO A 21 -13.81 -7.94 -21.87
C PRO A 21 -14.48 -6.83 -22.70
N ASN A 22 -15.79 -6.97 -22.85
CA ASN A 22 -16.67 -5.90 -23.26
C ASN A 22 -16.39 -4.62 -22.46
N PRO A 23 -16.21 -3.43 -23.08
CA PRO A 23 -15.92 -2.20 -22.38
C PRO A 23 -17.19 -1.59 -21.79
N THR A 24 -17.81 -2.23 -20.82
CA THR A 24 -18.94 -1.68 -20.08
C THR A 24 -18.50 -1.29 -18.69
N SER A 25 -18.41 0.04 -18.50
CA SER A 25 -18.49 0.78 -17.23
C SER A 25 -17.69 0.18 -16.06
N ARG A 26 -16.47 0.68 -15.89
CA ARG A 26 -15.86 0.70 -14.54
C ARG A 26 -16.90 1.27 -13.57
N PRO A 27 -17.21 0.58 -12.47
CA PRO A 27 -17.94 1.23 -11.39
C PRO A 27 -17.09 2.40 -10.93
N SER A 28 -17.63 3.60 -11.05
CA SER A 28 -17.02 4.82 -10.59
C SER A 28 -16.82 4.70 -9.08
N SER A 29 -15.57 4.87 -8.67
CA SER A 29 -15.14 5.28 -7.33
C SER A 29 -15.62 4.47 -6.13
N ALA A 30 -14.79 3.56 -5.69
CA ALA A 30 -14.56 3.51 -4.27
C ALA A 30 -13.04 3.50 -4.10
N TYR A 31 -12.47 4.59 -3.62
CA TYR A 31 -11.05 4.78 -3.32
C TYR A 31 -10.10 4.69 -4.53
N SER A 32 -10.08 5.74 -5.31
CA SER A 32 -9.04 6.00 -6.31
C SER A 32 -7.68 6.16 -5.63
N SER A 33 -6.60 6.08 -6.40
CA SER A 33 -5.25 6.42 -5.90
C SER A 33 -5.21 7.83 -5.31
N GLU A 34 -6.03 8.75 -5.81
CA GLU A 34 -6.16 10.11 -5.29
C GLU A 34 -6.79 10.14 -3.89
N GLU A 35 -7.84 9.35 -3.66
CA GLU A 35 -8.47 9.27 -2.34
C GLU A 35 -7.51 8.67 -1.30
N MET A 36 -6.82 7.57 -1.66
CA MET A 36 -5.76 7.02 -0.81
C MET A 36 -4.67 8.06 -0.52
N ALA A 37 -4.23 8.83 -1.53
CA ALA A 37 -3.22 9.86 -1.36
C ALA A 37 -3.67 10.96 -0.41
N LYS A 38 -4.92 11.42 -0.52
CA LYS A 38 -5.50 12.41 0.41
C LYS A 38 -5.54 11.89 1.85
N GLN A 39 -5.88 10.62 2.04
CA GLN A 39 -5.86 9.99 3.38
C GLN A 39 -4.45 9.88 3.94
N VAL A 40 -3.43 9.57 3.11
CA VAL A 40 -2.03 9.62 3.53
C VAL A 40 -1.63 11.02 3.98
N ILE A 41 -2.00 12.06 3.22
CA ILE A 41 -1.75 13.46 3.61
C ILE A 41 -2.45 13.81 4.93
N THR A 42 -3.68 13.38 5.11
CA THR A 42 -4.41 13.59 6.38
C THR A 42 -3.70 12.94 7.56
N ALA A 43 -3.24 11.70 7.42
CA ALA A 43 -2.47 11.02 8.45
C ALA A 43 -1.16 11.76 8.79
N LEU A 44 -0.50 12.33 7.78
CA LEU A 44 0.71 13.14 7.98
C LEU A 44 0.39 14.48 8.67
N GLN A 45 -0.70 15.15 8.29
CA GLN A 45 -1.15 16.41 8.94
C GLN A 45 -1.44 16.20 10.43
N HIS A 46 -2.06 15.06 10.78
CA HIS A 46 -2.37 14.70 12.17
C HIS A 46 -1.17 14.06 12.90
N VAL A 47 -0.07 13.78 12.21
CA VAL A 47 1.09 13.03 12.72
C VAL A 47 0.62 11.70 13.34
N SER A 48 -0.34 11.05 12.70
CA SER A 48 -1.05 9.87 13.21
C SER A 48 -0.62 8.59 12.49
N ALA A 49 0.30 7.85 13.09
CA ALA A 49 0.67 6.52 12.61
C ALA A 49 -0.54 5.55 12.59
N GLN A 50 -1.51 5.74 13.49
CA GLN A 50 -2.72 4.92 13.54
C GLN A 50 -3.58 5.11 12.29
N GLU A 51 -3.79 6.37 11.86
CA GLU A 51 -4.54 6.67 10.64
C GLU A 51 -3.80 6.13 9.41
N TYR A 52 -2.47 6.24 9.38
CA TYR A 52 -1.68 5.68 8.31
C TYR A 52 -1.76 4.14 8.23
N ILE A 53 -1.68 3.44 9.38
CA ILE A 53 -1.82 1.98 9.44
C ILE A 53 -3.20 1.53 8.95
N ALA A 54 -4.25 2.31 9.19
CA ALA A 54 -5.60 2.01 8.71
C ALA A 54 -5.73 1.97 7.17
N LEU A 55 -4.77 2.57 6.45
CA LEU A 55 -4.69 2.52 4.98
C LEU A 55 -4.05 1.22 4.45
N PHE A 56 -3.46 0.43 5.33
CA PHE A 56 -2.92 -0.88 4.99
C PHE A 56 -4.05 -1.91 4.85
N PRO A 57 -3.84 -2.95 4.03
CA PRO A 57 -4.76 -4.08 4.01
C PRO A 57 -4.82 -4.73 5.39
N ARG A 58 -6.03 -5.05 5.81
CA ARG A 58 -6.26 -5.76 7.07
C ARG A 58 -5.92 -7.24 6.92
N LEU A 59 -5.69 -7.91 8.03
CA LEU A 59 -5.35 -9.32 8.07
C LEU A 59 -6.42 -10.20 7.40
N ASP A 60 -7.70 -9.88 7.64
CA ASP A 60 -8.82 -10.60 7.03
C ASP A 60 -8.87 -10.43 5.50
N GLU A 61 -8.45 -9.29 4.96
CA GLU A 61 -8.35 -9.06 3.52
C GLU A 61 -7.22 -9.90 2.89
N PHE A 62 -6.09 -10.05 3.58
CA PHE A 62 -5.03 -10.97 3.14
C PHE A 62 -5.51 -12.42 3.16
N HIS A 63 -6.22 -12.85 4.22
CA HIS A 63 -6.80 -14.19 4.27
C HIS A 63 -7.76 -14.45 3.12
N GLN A 64 -8.62 -13.49 2.75
CA GLN A 64 -9.50 -13.61 1.58
C GLN A 64 -8.72 -13.82 0.28
N VAL A 65 -7.58 -13.15 0.13
CA VAL A 65 -6.68 -13.32 -1.02
C VAL A 65 -6.07 -14.72 -1.01
N MET A 66 -5.60 -15.21 0.14
CA MET A 66 -5.05 -16.56 0.27
C MET A 66 -6.11 -17.62 -0.02
N ASP A 67 -7.35 -17.43 0.45
CA ASP A 67 -8.47 -18.33 0.17
C ASP A 67 -8.81 -18.40 -1.31
N LYS A 68 -8.87 -17.26 -2.00
CA LYS A 68 -9.11 -17.20 -3.44
C LYS A 68 -8.00 -17.88 -4.25
N ASN A 69 -6.80 -17.96 -3.70
CA ASN A 69 -5.63 -18.59 -4.29
C ASN A 69 -5.26 -19.92 -3.60
N SER A 70 -6.21 -20.56 -2.94
CA SER A 70 -5.99 -21.78 -2.14
C SER A 70 -5.29 -22.90 -2.90
N VAL A 71 -5.50 -23.00 -4.21
CA VAL A 71 -4.83 -23.96 -5.08
C VAL A 71 -3.31 -23.85 -5.03
N LEU A 72 -2.76 -22.63 -4.80
CA LEU A 72 -1.32 -22.40 -4.70
C LEU A 72 -0.73 -22.93 -3.37
N TYR A 73 -1.56 -23.01 -2.34
CA TYR A 73 -1.15 -23.42 -0.99
C TYR A 73 -1.47 -24.88 -0.70
N GLY A 74 -2.46 -25.46 -1.38
CA GLY A 74 -2.90 -26.83 -1.17
C GLY A 74 -3.27 -27.10 0.29
N GLU A 75 -2.79 -28.21 0.84
CA GLU A 75 -3.03 -28.61 2.24
C GLU A 75 -2.32 -27.69 3.25
N SER A 76 -1.36 -26.88 2.81
CA SER A 76 -0.58 -25.97 3.66
C SER A 76 -1.26 -24.63 3.91
N LEU A 77 -2.47 -24.37 3.40
CA LEU A 77 -3.13 -23.06 3.50
C LEU A 77 -3.30 -22.60 4.96
N SER A 78 -3.69 -23.50 5.87
CA SER A 78 -3.87 -23.16 7.28
C SER A 78 -2.55 -22.74 7.92
N ALA A 79 -1.49 -23.50 7.70
CA ALA A 79 -0.15 -23.20 8.22
C ALA A 79 0.40 -21.88 7.63
N ALA A 80 0.18 -21.64 6.33
CA ALA A 80 0.59 -20.41 5.69
C ALA A 80 -0.14 -19.18 6.27
N LYS A 81 -1.43 -19.32 6.61
CA LYS A 81 -2.18 -18.24 7.29
C LYS A 81 -1.63 -17.96 8.69
N GLU A 82 -1.35 -18.99 9.47
CA GLU A 82 -0.81 -18.84 10.83
C GLU A 82 0.58 -18.15 10.82
N GLU A 83 1.45 -18.56 9.89
CA GLU A 83 2.76 -17.92 9.70
C GLU A 83 2.61 -16.47 9.27
N PHE A 84 1.68 -16.19 8.33
CA PHE A 84 1.40 -14.83 7.90
C PHE A 84 0.84 -13.97 9.02
N ASP A 85 -0.05 -14.49 9.85
CA ASP A 85 -0.63 -13.79 11.01
C ASP A 85 0.45 -13.33 11.98
N SER A 86 1.42 -14.21 12.25
CA SER A 86 2.57 -13.89 13.09
C SER A 86 3.40 -12.77 12.49
N THR A 87 3.76 -12.91 11.21
CA THR A 87 4.55 -11.92 10.47
C THR A 87 3.82 -10.57 10.35
N TYR A 88 2.50 -10.59 10.09
CA TYR A 88 1.70 -9.39 9.98
C TYR A 88 1.72 -8.57 11.29
N LYS A 89 1.49 -9.23 12.42
CA LYS A 89 1.39 -8.56 13.73
C LYS A 89 2.75 -8.13 14.28
N ASN A 90 3.76 -8.98 14.15
CA ASN A 90 5.04 -8.81 14.84
C ASN A 90 6.07 -8.03 14.02
N ASP A 91 5.97 -8.05 12.69
CA ASP A 91 6.97 -7.45 11.81
C ASP A 91 6.37 -6.38 10.90
N LEU A 92 5.32 -6.71 10.14
CA LEU A 92 4.82 -5.83 9.09
C LEU A 92 4.23 -4.54 9.65
N ILE A 93 3.32 -4.61 10.61
CA ILE A 93 2.67 -3.42 11.19
C ILE A 93 3.67 -2.55 11.94
N ILE A 94 4.65 -3.17 12.61
CA ILE A 94 5.73 -2.44 13.29
C ILE A 94 6.57 -1.69 12.26
N ALA A 95 7.00 -2.36 11.18
CA ALA A 95 7.81 -1.75 10.13
C ALA A 95 7.06 -0.62 9.39
N VAL A 96 5.75 -0.77 9.19
CA VAL A 96 4.89 0.27 8.62
C VAL A 96 4.88 1.51 9.51
N LYS A 97 4.68 1.33 10.81
CA LYS A 97 4.71 2.40 11.80
C LYS A 97 6.07 3.11 11.84
N GLU A 98 7.15 2.34 11.84
CA GLU A 98 8.51 2.89 11.82
C GLU A 98 8.80 3.71 10.55
N SER A 99 8.33 3.23 9.40
CA SER A 99 8.44 3.94 8.12
C SER A 99 7.73 5.30 8.17
N PHE A 100 6.50 5.34 8.70
CA PHE A 100 5.75 6.57 8.89
C PHE A 100 6.49 7.55 9.82
N ASN A 101 6.94 7.07 10.98
CA ASN A 101 7.68 7.89 11.94
C ASN A 101 8.99 8.43 11.36
N ARG A 102 9.65 7.65 10.50
CA ARG A 102 10.84 8.10 9.78
C ARG A 102 10.52 9.27 8.86
N VAL A 103 9.46 9.18 8.05
CA VAL A 103 9.04 10.26 7.17
C VAL A 103 8.70 11.53 7.96
N ILE A 104 7.99 11.40 9.09
CA ILE A 104 7.68 12.54 9.96
C ILE A 104 8.97 13.22 10.45
N ARG A 105 9.94 12.44 10.94
CA ARG A 105 11.22 12.97 11.42
C ARG A 105 12.01 13.64 10.30
N GLU A 106 12.22 12.95 9.17
CA GLU A 106 12.99 13.46 8.03
C GLU A 106 12.38 14.75 7.46
N GLY A 107 11.04 14.82 7.38
CA GLY A 107 10.36 16.03 6.94
C GLY A 107 10.51 17.18 7.93
N SER A 108 10.41 16.91 9.23
CA SER A 108 10.62 17.92 10.26
C SER A 108 12.06 18.46 10.25
N GLU A 109 13.05 17.59 10.02
CA GLU A 109 14.47 17.98 9.85
C GLU A 109 14.67 18.88 8.60
N LYS A 110 13.87 18.67 7.55
CA LYS A 110 13.83 19.52 6.34
C LYS A 110 12.96 20.78 6.52
N GLY A 111 12.41 21.01 7.71
CA GLY A 111 11.58 22.20 8.01
C GLY A 111 10.13 22.08 7.56
N ILE A 112 9.63 20.88 7.24
CA ILE A 112 8.23 20.67 6.89
C ILE A 112 7.36 20.79 8.13
N SER A 113 6.40 21.71 8.10
CA SER A 113 5.33 21.83 9.10
C SER A 113 4.17 20.92 8.68
N TRP A 114 4.13 19.71 9.22
CA TRP A 114 3.18 18.68 8.80
C TRP A 114 1.71 19.10 8.91
N SER A 115 1.35 19.86 9.94
CA SER A 115 -0.04 20.33 10.13
C SER A 115 -0.54 21.30 9.04
N THR A 116 0.36 21.87 8.24
CA THR A 116 0.05 22.87 7.23
C THR A 116 0.30 22.40 5.80
N ILE A 117 0.67 21.13 5.60
CA ILE A 117 0.86 20.60 4.25
C ILE A 117 -0.45 20.59 3.47
N VAL A 118 -0.35 20.79 2.17
CA VAL A 118 -1.51 20.82 1.27
C VAL A 118 -1.28 19.80 0.15
N PHE A 119 -2.24 18.89 -0.03
CA PHE A 119 -2.25 17.97 -1.16
C PHE A 119 -2.35 18.76 -2.47
N GLU A 120 -1.52 18.46 -3.45
CA GLU A 120 -1.57 19.07 -4.78
C GLU A 120 -2.10 18.09 -5.82
N ARG A 121 -1.45 16.94 -5.96
CA ARG A 121 -1.83 15.93 -6.94
C ARG A 121 -1.24 14.57 -6.61
N VAL A 122 -1.74 13.55 -7.30
CA VAL A 122 -1.18 12.21 -7.29
C VAL A 122 -0.76 11.82 -8.70
N GLU A 123 0.34 11.11 -8.80
CA GLU A 123 0.81 10.46 -10.01
C GLU A 123 0.88 8.97 -9.71
N SER A 124 0.13 8.15 -10.45
CA SER A 124 0.10 6.70 -10.24
C SER A 124 0.38 5.96 -11.55
N SER A 125 1.13 4.88 -11.44
CA SER A 125 1.32 3.91 -12.51
C SER A 125 0.71 2.59 -12.08
N GLU A 126 -0.22 2.06 -12.89
CA GLU A 126 -0.78 0.73 -12.67
C GLU A 126 0.03 -0.30 -13.47
N SER A 127 0.46 -1.37 -12.82
CA SER A 127 0.94 -2.56 -13.53
C SER A 127 -0.26 -3.43 -13.88
N LYS A 128 -0.42 -3.73 -15.17
CA LYS A 128 -1.51 -4.59 -15.67
C LYS A 128 -1.21 -6.09 -15.56
N GLU A 129 -0.01 -6.45 -15.12
CA GLU A 129 0.51 -7.82 -15.20
C GLU A 129 0.23 -8.70 -13.98
N GLU A 130 -0.36 -8.17 -12.91
CA GLU A 130 -0.59 -8.93 -11.68
C GLU A 130 -2.09 -9.12 -11.41
N GLN A 131 -2.45 -10.29 -10.85
CA GLN A 131 -3.82 -10.66 -10.46
C GLN A 131 -4.49 -9.64 -9.52
N PHE A 132 -3.68 -8.85 -8.84
CA PHE A 132 -4.10 -7.71 -8.03
C PHE A 132 -3.53 -6.48 -8.70
N GLY A 133 -4.37 -5.52 -9.07
CA GLY A 133 -3.87 -4.23 -9.53
C GLY A 133 -2.85 -3.73 -8.53
N GLN A 134 -1.61 -3.59 -8.97
CA GLN A 134 -0.52 -3.02 -8.17
C GLN A 134 -0.04 -1.76 -8.88
N GLY A 135 0.49 -0.85 -8.11
CA GLY A 135 1.03 0.38 -8.68
C GLY A 135 1.99 1.08 -7.76
N GLN A 136 2.73 1.97 -8.34
CA GLN A 136 3.52 2.96 -7.61
C GLN A 136 2.72 4.26 -7.57
N VAL A 137 2.73 4.93 -6.43
CA VAL A 137 2.00 6.17 -6.24
C VAL A 137 2.96 7.23 -5.73
N SER A 138 3.02 8.34 -6.45
CA SER A 138 3.76 9.54 -6.04
C SER A 138 2.75 10.61 -5.64
N ILE A 139 2.82 11.04 -4.40
CA ILE A 139 1.96 12.07 -3.83
C ILE A 139 2.74 13.38 -3.80
N VAL A 140 2.22 14.39 -4.48
CA VAL A 140 2.80 15.73 -4.50
C VAL A 140 2.03 16.61 -3.54
N PHE A 141 2.75 17.28 -2.65
CA PHE A 141 2.17 18.20 -1.67
C PHE A 141 3.06 19.42 -1.49
N SER A 142 2.50 20.50 -1.01
CA SER A 142 3.24 21.70 -0.65
C SER A 142 3.32 21.89 0.86
N ALA A 143 4.43 22.46 1.30
CA ALA A 143 4.68 22.88 2.67
C ALA A 143 5.49 24.18 2.64
N ASN A 144 5.04 25.21 3.35
CA ASN A 144 5.73 26.51 3.41
C ASN A 144 6.05 27.10 2.02
N GLY A 145 5.17 26.91 1.04
CA GLY A 145 5.36 27.39 -0.33
C GLY A 145 6.35 26.58 -1.19
N THR A 146 6.87 25.47 -0.68
CA THR A 146 7.76 24.55 -1.39
C THR A 146 7.03 23.25 -1.71
N THR A 147 7.17 22.76 -2.92
CA THR A 147 6.61 21.47 -3.35
C THR A 147 7.53 20.32 -2.93
N HIS A 148 6.94 19.32 -2.35
CA HIS A 148 7.57 18.09 -1.91
C HIS A 148 6.89 16.87 -2.54
N ARG A 149 7.58 15.74 -2.50
CA ARG A 149 7.07 14.49 -3.04
C ARG A 149 7.22 13.36 -2.02
N LEU A 150 6.14 12.62 -1.84
CA LEU A 150 6.12 11.38 -1.08
C LEU A 150 5.92 10.22 -2.02
N PHE A 151 6.71 9.18 -1.89
CA PHE A 151 6.66 8.01 -2.74
C PHE A 151 6.11 6.81 -1.97
N VAL A 152 5.01 6.25 -2.46
CA VAL A 152 4.45 4.97 -2.00
C VAL A 152 4.99 3.90 -2.94
N LYS A 153 5.97 3.12 -2.48
CA LYS A 153 6.68 2.15 -3.32
C LYS A 153 5.78 1.09 -3.92
N LYS A 154 4.78 0.67 -3.17
CA LYS A 154 3.80 -0.30 -3.62
C LYS A 154 2.44 0.02 -3.01
N ALA A 155 1.46 0.16 -3.87
CA ALA A 155 0.06 0.22 -3.51
C ALA A 155 -0.66 -0.94 -4.20
N VAL A 156 -1.71 -1.45 -3.59
CA VAL A 156 -2.49 -2.58 -4.10
C VAL A 156 -3.96 -2.21 -4.19
N ILE A 157 -4.68 -2.84 -5.11
CA ILE A 157 -6.13 -2.71 -5.19
C ILE A 157 -6.73 -3.96 -4.54
N MET A 158 -7.36 -3.78 -3.39
CA MET A 158 -8.10 -4.83 -2.68
C MET A 158 -9.55 -4.40 -2.49
N ASN A 159 -10.51 -5.27 -2.82
CA ASN A 159 -11.93 -4.96 -2.74
C ASN A 159 -12.31 -3.65 -3.45
N ALA A 160 -11.75 -3.42 -4.64
CA ALA A 160 -11.88 -2.20 -5.45
C ALA A 160 -11.37 -0.92 -4.77
N GLN A 161 -10.52 -1.03 -3.75
CA GLN A 161 -9.92 0.09 -3.01
C GLN A 161 -8.41 0.09 -3.17
N TRP A 162 -7.83 1.25 -3.43
CA TRP A 162 -6.39 1.44 -3.34
C TRP A 162 -5.95 1.43 -1.87
N LYS A 163 -4.94 0.63 -1.56
CA LYS A 163 -4.36 0.51 -0.23
C LYS A 163 -2.84 0.63 -0.29
N VAL A 164 -2.25 1.21 0.71
CA VAL A 164 -0.80 1.21 0.88
C VAL A 164 -0.37 -0.22 1.24
N SER A 165 0.62 -0.78 0.57
CA SER A 165 1.11 -2.14 0.87
C SER A 165 2.61 -2.21 1.16
N GLN A 166 3.31 -1.10 1.02
CA GLN A 166 4.71 -0.95 1.40
C GLN A 166 4.96 0.41 2.06
N PHE A 167 6.23 0.65 2.36
CA PHE A 167 6.69 1.85 3.05
C PHE A 167 6.54 3.11 2.18
N ILE A 168 6.40 4.24 2.86
CA ILE A 168 6.50 5.55 2.24
C ILE A 168 7.90 6.12 2.40
N GLU A 169 8.30 6.96 1.45
CA GLU A 169 9.57 7.69 1.48
C GLU A 169 9.36 9.14 1.07
N LEU A 170 10.01 10.06 1.76
CA LEU A 170 10.07 11.47 1.39
C LEU A 170 11.25 11.68 0.42
N VAL A 171 10.96 12.15 -0.79
CA VAL A 171 11.93 12.34 -1.88
C VAL A 171 12.23 13.82 -2.08
#